data_4bb6f465e4c103e5da6232bc56965b08
#
_entry.id   4bb6f465e4c103e5da6232bc56965b08
#
_cell.length_a   1.000
_cell.length_b   1.000
_cell.length_c   1.000
_cell.angle_alpha   90.00
_cell.angle_beta   90.00
_cell.angle_gamma   90.00
#
_symmetry.space_group_name_H-M   'P 1'
#
loop_
_entity.id
_entity.type
_entity.pdbx_description
1 polymer ?
#
loop_
_entity_poly.entity_id
_entity_poly.type
_entity_poly.pdbx_seq_one_letter_code
_entity_poly.pdbx_strand_id
1 'polypeptide(L)'
;MDFIKTDVTELKESFTKMIRDDWALLTAGDSESFNTMTVSWGASGEFWKKDVAFVFVRPQRYTYEFMEKSDIFTLSFFDSNYKKELTFCGRNSGRDFDKVKECGFTPVNLDGGVSFDEAKTVVVCKKLAFQDIDPKGFLSDEIESNYSNGDYHRVYIGEILGVYEKN
;
A
#
# COMPACT_ATOMS: atom_id res chain seq x y z
N MET A 1 -14.47 10.65 12.83
CA MET A 1 -14.23 9.62 13.88
C MET A 1 -12.74 9.45 14.02
N ASP A 2 -12.24 9.32 15.25
CA ASP A 2 -10.80 9.24 15.47
C ASP A 2 -10.27 7.82 15.21
N PHE A 3 -9.07 7.74 14.68
CA PHE A 3 -8.35 6.48 14.54
C PHE A 3 -7.87 5.99 15.92
N ILE A 4 -8.09 4.71 16.19
CA ILE A 4 -7.61 4.03 17.39
C ILE A 4 -6.49 3.10 16.99
N LYS A 5 -5.33 3.26 17.61
CA LYS A 5 -4.18 2.38 17.38
C LYS A 5 -4.42 1.01 17.99
N THR A 6 -4.19 -0.04 17.19
CA THR A 6 -4.31 -1.44 17.57
C THR A 6 -3.11 -2.25 17.06
N ASP A 7 -3.12 -3.54 17.26
CA ASP A 7 -2.09 -4.46 16.79
C ASP A 7 -2.56 -5.20 15.53
N VAL A 8 -1.63 -5.58 14.66
CA VAL A 8 -1.95 -6.31 13.42
C VAL A 8 -2.61 -7.67 13.68
N THR A 9 -2.31 -8.29 14.83
CA THR A 9 -2.92 -9.56 15.25
C THR A 9 -4.37 -9.42 15.70
N GLU A 10 -4.82 -8.20 15.99
CA GLU A 10 -6.19 -7.88 16.40
C GLU A 10 -7.12 -7.51 15.21
N LEU A 11 -6.61 -7.53 13.99
CA LEU A 11 -7.43 -7.29 12.80
C LEU A 11 -8.59 -8.29 12.73
N LYS A 12 -9.81 -7.77 12.57
CA LYS A 12 -11.05 -8.58 12.49
C LYS A 12 -11.14 -9.40 11.21
N GLU A 13 -10.55 -8.88 10.14
CA GLU A 13 -10.46 -9.57 8.84
C GLU A 13 -9.02 -9.96 8.54
N SER A 14 -8.82 -11.09 7.87
CA SER A 14 -7.48 -11.49 7.43
C SER A 14 -6.91 -10.48 6.44
N PHE A 15 -5.63 -10.21 6.55
CA PHE A 15 -4.93 -9.31 5.62
C PHE A 15 -5.09 -9.77 4.16
N THR A 16 -5.07 -11.09 3.92
CA THR A 16 -5.28 -11.66 2.58
C THR A 16 -6.64 -11.27 2.00
N LYS A 17 -7.71 -11.34 2.81
CA LYS A 17 -9.04 -10.94 2.36
C LYS A 17 -9.10 -9.43 2.08
N MET A 18 -8.57 -8.63 2.99
CA MET A 18 -8.55 -7.17 2.84
C MET A 18 -7.83 -6.73 1.56
N ILE A 19 -6.61 -7.22 1.32
CA ILE A 19 -5.83 -6.80 0.16
C ILE A 19 -6.41 -7.31 -1.17
N ARG A 20 -6.97 -8.53 -1.18
CA ARG A 20 -7.55 -9.14 -2.38
C ARG A 20 -8.89 -8.53 -2.76
N ASP A 21 -9.77 -8.34 -1.78
CA ASP A 21 -11.18 -8.00 -2.02
C ASP A 21 -11.45 -6.50 -1.84
N ASP A 22 -10.93 -5.88 -0.77
CA ASP A 22 -11.13 -4.45 -0.51
C ASP A 22 -10.14 -3.58 -1.28
N TRP A 23 -8.93 -4.08 -1.52
CA TRP A 23 -7.76 -3.36 -2.01
C TRP A 23 -7.26 -2.32 -0.99
N ALA A 24 -6.10 -1.76 -1.26
CA ALA A 24 -5.56 -0.68 -0.44
C ALA A 24 -5.01 0.45 -1.30
N LEU A 25 -4.95 1.64 -0.73
CA LEU A 25 -4.06 2.69 -1.21
C LEU A 25 -2.70 2.54 -0.53
N LEU A 26 -1.67 2.27 -1.32
CA LEU A 26 -0.28 2.36 -0.91
C LEU A 26 0.16 3.81 -1.07
N THR A 27 0.54 4.45 0.03
CA THR A 27 0.95 5.85 0.05
C THR A 27 2.36 5.98 0.63
N ALA A 28 3.22 6.77 -0.03
CA ALA A 28 4.57 7.09 0.41
C ALA A 28 4.87 8.56 0.16
N GLY A 29 5.76 9.13 0.95
CA GLY A 29 6.09 10.55 1.00
C GLY A 29 5.80 11.11 2.37
N ASP A 30 5.76 12.43 2.48
CA ASP A 30 5.46 13.18 3.69
C ASP A 30 4.23 14.10 3.49
N SER A 31 3.88 14.88 4.51
CA SER A 31 2.71 15.77 4.47
C SER A 31 2.77 16.84 3.39
N GLU A 32 3.95 17.18 2.90
CA GLU A 32 4.14 18.20 1.87
C GLU A 32 4.18 17.61 0.46
N SER A 33 4.71 16.39 0.34
CA SER A 33 4.88 15.71 -0.95
C SER A 33 4.73 14.20 -0.81
N PHE A 34 3.64 13.66 -1.30
CA PHE A 34 3.34 12.23 -1.30
C PHE A 34 2.61 11.81 -2.58
N ASN A 35 2.59 10.52 -2.82
CA ASN A 35 1.76 9.93 -3.86
C ASN A 35 1.13 8.63 -3.38
N THR A 36 0.00 8.29 -3.98
CA THR A 36 -0.77 7.08 -3.66
C THR A 36 -1.11 6.28 -4.91
N MET A 37 -1.20 4.97 -4.76
CA MET A 37 -1.64 4.06 -5.80
C MET A 37 -2.44 2.92 -5.20
N THR A 38 -3.38 2.39 -5.96
CA THR A 38 -4.13 1.20 -5.55
C THR A 38 -3.29 -0.05 -5.71
N VAL A 39 -3.30 -0.89 -4.69
CA VAL A 39 -2.69 -2.21 -4.67
C VAL A 39 -3.72 -3.27 -4.28
N SER A 40 -3.66 -4.44 -4.91
CA SER A 40 -4.48 -5.61 -4.61
C SER A 40 -3.65 -6.87 -4.38
N TRP A 41 -2.34 -6.74 -4.36
CA TRP A 41 -1.37 -7.79 -4.06
C TRP A 41 -0.52 -7.36 -2.89
N GLY A 42 -0.32 -8.27 -1.96
CA GLY A 42 0.43 -8.01 -0.76
C GLY A 42 0.29 -9.15 0.24
N ALA A 43 1.04 -9.08 1.31
CA ALA A 43 1.00 -10.05 2.38
C ALA A 43 1.36 -9.39 3.71
N SER A 44 0.99 -10.02 4.81
CA SER A 44 1.44 -9.69 6.17
C SER A 44 1.82 -10.97 6.88
N GLY A 45 2.82 -10.88 7.73
CA GLY A 45 3.28 -12.01 8.50
C GLY A 45 4.46 -11.66 9.40
N GLU A 46 5.08 -12.67 9.97
CA GLU A 46 6.25 -12.53 10.82
C GLU A 46 7.52 -12.77 9.98
N PHE A 47 8.46 -11.86 10.04
CA PHE A 47 9.77 -11.99 9.41
C PHE A 47 10.82 -11.19 10.20
N TRP A 48 12.00 -11.76 10.42
CA TRP A 48 13.07 -11.17 11.22
C TRP A 48 12.64 -10.80 12.66
N LYS A 49 11.75 -11.60 13.26
CA LYS A 49 11.15 -11.37 14.59
C LYS A 49 10.38 -10.04 14.67
N LYS A 50 9.71 -9.66 13.58
CA LYS A 50 8.90 -8.46 13.45
C LYS A 50 7.62 -8.78 12.68
N ASP A 51 6.56 -8.09 13.03
CA ASP A 51 5.38 -8.05 12.19
C ASP A 51 5.68 -7.19 10.97
N VAL A 52 5.52 -7.76 9.77
CA VAL A 52 5.87 -7.11 8.52
C VAL A 52 4.73 -7.15 7.52
N ALA A 53 4.72 -6.18 6.62
CA ALA A 53 3.93 -6.21 5.39
C ALA A 53 4.87 -6.26 4.18
N PHE A 54 4.44 -7.04 3.18
CA PHE A 54 5.08 -7.13 1.86
C PHE A 54 4.21 -6.38 0.87
N VAL A 55 4.78 -5.39 0.19
CA VAL A 55 4.08 -4.64 -0.86
C VAL A 55 4.86 -4.72 -2.16
N PHE A 56 4.14 -4.74 -3.28
CA PHE A 56 4.72 -4.95 -4.61
C PHE A 56 4.43 -3.73 -5.48
N VAL A 57 5.49 -3.10 -5.99
CA VAL A 57 5.40 -1.88 -6.81
C VAL A 57 6.14 -2.08 -8.12
N ARG A 58 5.47 -1.82 -9.24
CA ARG A 58 6.12 -1.82 -10.55
C ARG A 58 6.96 -0.55 -10.71
N PRO A 59 8.16 -0.64 -11.32
CA PRO A 59 9.08 0.51 -11.41
C PRO A 59 8.52 1.73 -12.15
N GLN A 60 7.58 1.54 -13.08
CA GLN A 60 6.97 2.64 -13.84
C GLN A 60 5.89 3.40 -13.08
N ARG A 61 5.40 2.89 -11.94
CA ARG A 61 4.41 3.60 -11.11
C ARG A 61 5.05 4.83 -10.47
N TYR A 62 4.32 5.96 -10.49
CA TYR A 62 4.84 7.20 -9.88
C TYR A 62 5.11 7.04 -8.38
N THR A 63 4.28 6.26 -7.68
CA THR A 63 4.50 5.94 -6.25
C THR A 63 5.84 5.26 -5.99
N TYR A 64 6.42 4.55 -6.98
CA TYR A 64 7.75 3.95 -6.86
C TYR A 64 8.82 4.98 -6.46
N GLU A 65 8.80 6.17 -7.08
CA GLU A 65 9.76 7.24 -6.77
C GLU A 65 9.65 7.70 -5.32
N PHE A 66 8.43 7.74 -4.78
CA PHE A 66 8.19 8.10 -3.38
C PHE A 66 8.60 6.96 -2.43
N MET A 67 8.34 5.71 -2.80
CA MET A 67 8.79 4.54 -2.03
C MET A 67 10.31 4.49 -1.90
N GLU A 68 11.04 4.84 -2.96
CA GLU A 68 12.51 4.87 -2.93
C GLU A 68 13.06 5.93 -1.95
N LYS A 69 12.40 7.08 -1.84
CA LYS A 69 12.85 8.21 -1.03
C LYS A 69 12.35 8.20 0.40
N SER A 70 11.27 7.47 0.69
CA SER A 70 10.59 7.50 1.98
C SER A 70 10.97 6.30 2.84
N ASP A 71 11.12 6.51 4.14
CA ASP A 71 11.31 5.43 5.11
C ASP A 71 9.97 4.82 5.53
N ILE A 72 8.91 5.61 5.52
CA ILE A 72 7.56 5.23 5.95
C ILE A 72 6.64 5.14 4.74
N PHE A 73 5.79 4.13 4.74
CA PHE A 73 4.65 4.00 3.83
C PHE A 73 3.41 3.50 4.58
N THR A 74 2.25 3.71 3.99
CA THR A 74 0.98 3.26 4.56
C THR A 74 0.19 2.41 3.58
N LEU A 75 -0.62 1.51 4.12
CA LEU A 75 -1.68 0.81 3.42
C LEU A 75 -3.01 1.24 4.03
N SER A 76 -3.81 1.95 3.26
CA SER A 76 -5.11 2.46 3.68
C SER A 76 -6.22 1.64 3.03
N PHE A 77 -7.05 0.98 3.85
CA PHE A 77 -8.20 0.19 3.42
C PHE A 77 -9.48 0.99 3.64
N PHE A 78 -10.42 0.85 2.72
CA PHE A 78 -11.67 1.63 2.70
C PHE A 78 -12.89 0.71 2.68
N ASP A 79 -14.05 1.28 2.95
CA ASP A 79 -15.30 0.59 2.71
C ASP A 79 -15.60 0.45 1.21
N SER A 80 -16.47 -0.48 0.87
CA SER A 80 -16.76 -0.84 -0.53
C SER A 80 -17.34 0.30 -1.38
N ASN A 81 -17.90 1.34 -0.75
CA ASN A 81 -18.41 2.54 -1.44
C ASN A 81 -17.29 3.38 -2.09
N TYR A 82 -16.02 3.18 -1.69
CA TYR A 82 -14.85 3.87 -2.28
C TYR A 82 -14.20 3.13 -3.46
N LYS A 83 -14.83 2.08 -3.99
CA LYS A 83 -14.26 1.31 -5.13
C LYS A 83 -14.00 2.14 -6.38
N LYS A 84 -14.78 3.19 -6.63
CA LYS A 84 -14.57 4.10 -7.76
C LYS A 84 -13.28 4.89 -7.61
N GLU A 85 -13.06 5.44 -6.43
CA GLU A 85 -11.87 6.21 -6.06
C GLU A 85 -10.61 5.32 -6.11
N LEU A 86 -10.68 4.11 -5.57
CA LEU A 86 -9.61 3.13 -5.64
C LEU A 86 -9.29 2.74 -7.10
N THR A 87 -10.32 2.55 -7.92
CA THR A 87 -10.16 2.27 -9.35
C THR A 87 -9.47 3.44 -10.05
N PHE A 88 -9.88 4.69 -9.75
CA PHE A 88 -9.26 5.89 -10.30
C PHE A 88 -7.77 5.97 -9.91
N CYS A 89 -7.45 5.81 -8.63
CA CYS A 89 -6.08 5.84 -8.13
C CYS A 89 -5.19 4.73 -8.74
N GLY A 90 -5.78 3.58 -9.07
CA GLY A 90 -5.08 2.47 -9.70
C GLY A 90 -4.78 2.67 -11.20
N ARG A 91 -5.67 3.33 -11.91
CA ARG A 91 -5.60 3.51 -13.37
C ARG A 91 -4.90 4.79 -13.82
N ASN A 92 -4.81 5.79 -12.96
CA ASN A 92 -4.24 7.10 -13.29
C ASN A 92 -2.92 7.34 -12.56
N SER A 93 -2.03 8.10 -13.18
CA SER A 93 -0.76 8.49 -12.57
C SER A 93 -0.91 9.80 -11.79
N GLY A 94 -0.26 9.88 -10.63
CA GLY A 94 -0.12 11.14 -9.89
C GLY A 94 0.74 12.20 -10.61
N ARG A 95 1.42 11.82 -11.72
CA ARG A 95 2.09 12.79 -12.61
C ARG A 95 1.08 13.64 -13.38
N ASP A 96 -0.12 13.10 -13.65
CA ASP A 96 -1.13 13.70 -14.51
C ASP A 96 -2.34 14.23 -13.71
N PHE A 97 -2.58 13.67 -12.53
CA PHE A 97 -3.75 13.95 -11.71
C PHE A 97 -3.40 14.17 -10.24
N ASP A 98 -4.03 15.14 -9.62
CA ASP A 98 -4.11 15.25 -8.16
C ASP A 98 -5.15 14.28 -7.63
N LYS A 99 -4.72 13.07 -7.31
CA LYS A 99 -5.61 11.97 -6.88
C LYS A 99 -6.39 12.28 -5.62
N VAL A 100 -5.79 13.04 -4.70
CA VAL A 100 -6.44 13.45 -3.44
C VAL A 100 -7.64 14.34 -3.73
N LYS A 101 -7.43 15.35 -4.57
CA LYS A 101 -8.48 16.30 -4.97
C LYS A 101 -9.57 15.62 -5.81
N GLU A 102 -9.17 14.79 -6.80
CA GLU A 102 -10.11 14.09 -7.68
C GLU A 102 -11.00 13.10 -6.91
N CYS A 103 -10.47 12.45 -5.88
CA CYS A 103 -11.20 11.49 -5.06
C CYS A 103 -11.87 12.11 -3.83
N GLY A 104 -11.58 13.38 -3.52
CA GLY A 104 -12.12 14.05 -2.33
C GLY A 104 -11.57 13.49 -1.01
N PHE A 105 -10.36 12.96 -1.02
CA PHE A 105 -9.73 12.43 0.18
C PHE A 105 -9.13 13.55 1.06
N THR A 106 -9.11 13.30 2.36
CA THR A 106 -8.54 14.19 3.37
C THR A 106 -7.27 13.55 3.95
N PRO A 107 -6.06 14.07 3.59
CA PRO A 107 -4.83 13.54 4.13
C PRO A 107 -4.72 13.70 5.63
N VAL A 108 -4.24 12.63 6.31
CA VAL A 108 -3.93 12.63 7.74
C VAL A 108 -2.56 11.98 7.95
N ASN A 109 -1.87 12.38 9.03
CA ASN A 109 -0.59 11.78 9.40
C ASN A 109 -0.78 10.80 10.56
N LEU A 110 -0.26 9.58 10.40
CA LEU A 110 -0.27 8.53 11.41
C LEU A 110 1.15 7.96 11.51
N ASP A 111 1.77 8.08 12.67
CA ASP A 111 3.15 7.61 12.95
C ASP A 111 4.18 8.02 11.86
N GLY A 112 4.03 9.24 11.30
CA GLY A 112 4.91 9.76 10.25
C GLY A 112 4.55 9.32 8.82
N GLY A 113 3.53 8.50 8.65
CA GLY A 113 3.01 8.09 7.35
C GLY A 113 1.76 8.89 6.95
N VAL A 114 1.62 9.14 5.66
CA VAL A 114 0.42 9.79 5.10
C VAL A 114 -0.65 8.76 4.82
N SER A 115 -1.86 9.01 5.28
CA SER A 115 -3.06 8.23 5.04
C SER A 115 -4.24 9.18 4.77
N PHE A 116 -5.46 8.67 4.81
CA PHE A 116 -6.67 9.43 4.51
C PHE A 116 -7.73 9.22 5.58
N ASP A 117 -8.40 10.34 5.96
CA ASP A 117 -9.45 10.28 6.98
C ASP A 117 -10.62 9.36 6.59
N GLU A 118 -10.86 9.13 5.32
CA GLU A 118 -11.92 8.26 4.82
C GLU A 118 -11.60 6.76 4.94
N ALA A 119 -10.34 6.39 5.26
CA ALA A 119 -9.97 4.99 5.45
C ALA A 119 -10.61 4.40 6.70
N LYS A 120 -11.01 3.12 6.63
CA LYS A 120 -11.50 2.35 7.79
C LYS A 120 -10.38 1.73 8.61
N THR A 121 -9.32 1.29 7.93
CA THR A 121 -8.14 0.66 8.54
C THR A 121 -6.89 1.16 7.85
N VAL A 122 -5.87 1.52 8.61
CA VAL A 122 -4.57 1.95 8.10
C VAL A 122 -3.46 1.14 8.74
N VAL A 123 -2.58 0.57 7.93
CA VAL A 123 -1.36 -0.09 8.37
C VAL A 123 -0.17 0.82 8.06
N VAL A 124 0.55 1.25 9.09
CA VAL A 124 1.73 2.11 8.95
C VAL A 124 2.99 1.25 9.03
N CYS A 125 3.85 1.37 8.03
CA CYS A 125 5.03 0.53 7.90
C CYS A 125 6.31 1.36 7.76
N LYS A 126 7.39 0.88 8.39
CA LYS A 126 8.75 1.36 8.17
C LYS A 126 9.47 0.41 7.22
N LYS A 127 9.96 0.94 6.11
CA LYS A 127 10.71 0.17 5.12
C LYS A 127 11.99 -0.41 5.74
N LEU A 128 12.15 -1.74 5.64
CA LEU A 128 13.33 -2.46 6.15
C LEU A 128 14.25 -2.93 5.03
N ALA A 129 13.68 -3.40 3.93
CA ALA A 129 14.42 -3.98 2.83
C ALA A 129 13.60 -3.94 1.54
N PHE A 130 14.25 -4.18 0.43
CA PHE A 130 13.60 -4.42 -0.85
C PHE A 130 14.31 -5.54 -1.63
N GLN A 131 13.58 -6.14 -2.55
CA GLN A 131 14.09 -7.13 -3.50
C GLN A 131 13.32 -7.03 -4.80
N ASP A 132 14.02 -7.07 -5.92
CA ASP A 132 13.37 -7.16 -7.23
C ASP A 132 13.03 -8.62 -7.54
N ILE A 133 11.82 -8.84 -8.06
CA ILE A 133 11.42 -10.17 -8.50
C ILE A 133 12.21 -10.53 -9.76
N ASP A 134 12.97 -11.62 -9.69
CA ASP A 134 13.72 -12.16 -10.82
C ASP A 134 12.87 -13.23 -11.51
N PRO A 135 12.54 -13.06 -12.82
CA PRO A 135 11.75 -14.04 -13.57
C PRO A 135 12.43 -15.41 -13.68
N LYS A 136 13.75 -15.48 -13.51
CA LYS A 136 14.45 -16.76 -13.46
C LYS A 136 14.02 -17.66 -12.31
N GLY A 137 13.42 -17.08 -11.28
CA GLY A 137 12.85 -17.81 -10.14
C GLY A 137 11.42 -18.29 -10.37
N PHE A 138 10.78 -18.01 -11.51
CA PHE A 138 9.42 -18.47 -11.78
C PHE A 138 9.40 -19.98 -12.08
N LEU A 139 8.55 -20.69 -11.36
CA LEU A 139 8.36 -22.14 -11.51
C LEU A 139 7.04 -22.49 -12.21
N SER A 140 6.26 -21.48 -12.59
CA SER A 140 5.00 -21.60 -13.32
C SER A 140 4.97 -20.59 -14.47
N ASP A 141 4.71 -21.07 -15.69
CA ASP A 141 4.70 -20.25 -16.90
C ASP A 141 3.59 -19.16 -16.87
N GLU A 142 2.51 -19.40 -16.14
CA GLU A 142 1.41 -18.45 -16.01
C GLU A 142 1.80 -17.13 -15.30
N ILE A 143 2.85 -17.17 -14.46
CA ILE A 143 3.30 -15.98 -13.71
C ILE A 143 3.82 -14.91 -14.68
N GLU A 144 4.57 -15.31 -15.70
CA GLU A 144 5.14 -14.41 -16.70
C GLU A 144 4.07 -13.59 -17.43
N SER A 145 2.86 -14.11 -17.58
CA SER A 145 1.75 -13.41 -18.24
C SER A 145 1.33 -12.11 -17.54
N ASN A 146 1.69 -11.95 -16.27
CA ASN A 146 1.46 -10.71 -15.52
C ASN A 146 2.44 -9.58 -15.90
N TYR A 147 3.50 -9.89 -16.65
CA TYR A 147 4.64 -8.99 -16.90
C TYR A 147 4.97 -8.86 -18.39
N SER A 148 3.97 -8.53 -19.20
CA SER A 148 4.10 -8.42 -20.66
C SER A 148 5.19 -7.44 -21.14
N ASN A 149 5.55 -6.46 -20.31
CA ASN A 149 6.57 -5.44 -20.61
C ASN A 149 7.86 -5.63 -19.82
N GLY A 150 8.07 -6.76 -19.15
CA GLY A 150 9.23 -7.00 -18.29
C GLY A 150 9.28 -6.09 -17.05
N ASP A 151 8.16 -5.54 -16.65
CA ASP A 151 7.99 -4.58 -15.55
C ASP A 151 7.79 -5.29 -14.21
N TYR A 152 8.70 -6.19 -13.88
CA TYR A 152 8.66 -6.98 -12.65
C TYR A 152 8.59 -6.11 -11.41
N HIS A 153 7.78 -6.52 -10.44
CA HIS A 153 7.62 -5.78 -9.20
C HIS A 153 8.92 -5.76 -8.39
N ARG A 154 9.15 -4.61 -7.73
CA ARG A 154 9.99 -4.56 -6.54
C ARG A 154 9.11 -4.86 -5.33
N VAL A 155 9.53 -5.81 -4.50
CA VAL A 155 8.92 -6.04 -3.20
C VAL A 155 9.61 -5.17 -2.16
N TYR A 156 8.82 -4.45 -1.38
CA TYR A 156 9.31 -3.76 -0.18
C TYR A 156 8.80 -4.52 1.04
N ILE A 157 9.69 -4.71 2.00
CA ILE A 157 9.39 -5.35 3.28
C ILE A 157 9.39 -4.24 4.32
N GLY A 158 8.24 -4.00 4.93
CA GLY A 158 8.06 -2.98 5.95
C GLY A 158 7.69 -3.56 7.31
N GLU A 159 8.38 -3.11 8.38
CA GLU A 159 7.95 -3.36 9.75
C GLU A 159 6.65 -2.62 10.01
N ILE A 160 5.64 -3.31 10.52
CA ILE A 160 4.36 -2.69 10.92
C ILE A 160 4.59 -1.95 12.24
N LEU A 161 4.51 -0.63 12.20
CA LEU A 161 4.63 0.25 13.36
C LEU A 161 3.32 0.37 14.14
N GLY A 162 2.21 0.16 13.47
CA GLY A 162 0.89 0.19 14.04
C GLY A 162 -0.20 -0.01 13.01
N VAL A 163 -1.33 -0.46 13.51
CA VAL A 163 -2.59 -0.51 12.77
C VAL A 163 -3.53 0.50 13.41
N TYR A 164 -4.27 1.21 12.59
CA TYR A 164 -5.23 2.22 13.01
C TYR A 164 -6.59 1.87 12.46
N GLU A 165 -7.59 1.73 13.31
CA GLU A 165 -8.97 1.43 12.91
C GLU A 165 -9.92 2.54 13.35
N LYS A 166 -10.94 2.82 12.56
CA LYS A 166 -12.07 3.66 12.94
C LYS A 166 -13.19 2.83 13.56
N ASN A 167 -13.77 3.33 14.63
CA ASN A 167 -14.97 2.76 15.25
C ASN A 167 -16.24 3.13 14.48
#